data_2ccc4b17a427f1d7ccd3a22e959750d2
#
_entry.id   2ccc4b17a427f1d7ccd3a22e959750d2
#
_cell.length_a   1.000
_cell.length_b   1.000
_cell.length_c   1.000
_cell.angle_alpha   90.00
_cell.angle_beta   90.00
_cell.angle_gamma   90.00
#
_symmetry.space_group_name_H-M   'P 1'
#
loop_
_entity.id
_entity.type
_entity.pdbx_description
1 polymer ?
#
loop_
_entity_poly.entity_id
_entity_poly.type
_entity_poly.pdbx_seq_one_letter_code
_entity_poly.pdbx_strand_id
1 'polypeptide(L)'
;MATDASRRPDDGRDRQARTRLARAAVVAAARALFLERGYAATTIEAISDLSDVPPATVYRLFSSKLGILKELFNVSIAGDDEAVPLEARPHVRALIADRDPRKQLAGFVGISRGIMARTEPVYRILVSAAGSDPDAAALLAEQTRQRQQGQGGIARVLADAGVLRPGLSEGDAADIIHALMSPEVYRLLVGDRGWPPERYEQWLSGTLIDQLLPPLEQRRRS
;
A
#
# COMPACT_ATOMS: atom_id res chain seq x y z
N MET A 1 -58.28 -2.11 12.90
CA MET A 1 -57.30 -1.04 12.65
C MET A 1 -55.95 -1.68 12.65
N ALA A 2 -55.41 -1.97 11.48
CA ALA A 2 -54.08 -2.53 11.30
C ALA A 2 -53.20 -1.41 10.73
N THR A 3 -52.17 -1.03 11.46
CA THR A 3 -51.15 -0.07 10.98
C THR A 3 -49.98 -0.88 10.44
N ASP A 4 -49.94 -0.96 9.14
CA ASP A 4 -48.86 -1.51 8.34
C ASP A 4 -47.60 -0.65 8.54
N ALA A 5 -46.57 -1.22 9.16
CA ALA A 5 -45.26 -0.67 9.27
C ALA A 5 -44.33 -1.43 8.31
N SER A 6 -44.56 -1.29 7.01
CA SER A 6 -43.61 -1.75 5.99
C SER A 6 -42.41 -0.80 5.95
N ARG A 7 -41.43 -1.02 6.84
CA ARG A 7 -40.09 -0.48 6.70
C ARG A 7 -39.42 -1.14 5.49
N ARG A 8 -39.26 -0.36 4.40
CA ARG A 8 -38.62 -0.79 3.17
C ARG A 8 -37.17 -1.20 3.44
N PRO A 9 -36.72 -2.40 3.03
CA PRO A 9 -35.33 -2.85 3.18
C PRO A 9 -34.32 -2.05 2.35
N ASP A 10 -34.79 -1.14 1.50
CA ASP A 10 -34.01 -0.40 0.51
C ASP A 10 -33.25 0.82 1.09
N ASP A 11 -33.76 1.40 2.17
CA ASP A 11 -33.21 2.65 2.76
C ASP A 11 -31.77 2.48 3.32
N GLY A 12 -31.43 1.29 3.79
CA GLY A 12 -30.09 0.98 4.35
C GLY A 12 -29.02 0.85 3.27
N ARG A 13 -29.35 0.21 2.16
CA ARG A 13 -28.42 0.01 1.02
C ARG A 13 -28.13 1.32 0.31
N ASP A 14 -29.15 2.13 0.08
CA ASP A 14 -29.02 3.44 -0.52
C ASP A 14 -28.21 4.42 0.35
N ARG A 15 -28.38 4.36 1.67
CA ARG A 15 -27.58 5.15 2.61
C ARG A 15 -26.11 4.73 2.61
N GLN A 16 -25.85 3.43 2.57
CA GLN A 16 -24.47 2.90 2.48
C GLN A 16 -23.82 3.27 1.15
N ALA A 17 -24.56 3.16 0.04
CA ALA A 17 -24.07 3.55 -1.28
C ALA A 17 -23.72 5.04 -1.34
N ARG A 18 -24.59 5.92 -0.85
CA ARG A 18 -24.33 7.37 -0.77
C ARG A 18 -23.13 7.70 0.13
N THR A 19 -22.98 7.00 1.25
CA THR A 19 -21.84 7.19 2.15
C THR A 19 -20.53 6.77 1.46
N ARG A 20 -20.51 5.65 0.73
CA ARG A 20 -19.33 5.18 -0.02
C ARG A 20 -18.95 6.17 -1.13
N LEU A 21 -19.93 6.67 -1.89
CA LEU A 21 -19.70 7.68 -2.93
C LEU A 21 -19.14 8.98 -2.35
N ALA A 22 -19.68 9.47 -1.24
CA ALA A 22 -19.18 10.66 -0.56
C ALA A 22 -17.74 10.45 -0.04
N ARG A 23 -17.41 9.26 0.52
CA ARG A 23 -16.03 8.94 0.94
C ARG A 23 -15.09 8.98 -0.26
N ALA A 24 -15.44 8.33 -1.37
CA ALA A 24 -14.62 8.29 -2.57
C ALA A 24 -14.40 9.70 -3.15
N ALA A 25 -15.44 10.54 -3.21
CA ALA A 25 -15.33 11.92 -3.69
C ALA A 25 -14.35 12.75 -2.82
N VAL A 26 -14.47 12.67 -1.49
CA VAL A 26 -13.58 13.37 -0.56
C VAL A 26 -12.13 12.90 -0.69
N VAL A 27 -11.90 11.58 -0.80
CA VAL A 27 -10.54 11.02 -0.97
C VAL A 27 -9.93 11.46 -2.30
N ALA A 28 -10.71 11.48 -3.39
CA ALA A 28 -10.23 11.93 -4.70
C ALA A 28 -9.88 13.43 -4.69
N ALA A 29 -10.73 14.28 -4.10
CA ALA A 29 -10.49 15.72 -3.95
C ALA A 29 -9.25 15.97 -3.08
N ALA A 30 -9.13 15.28 -1.95
CA ALA A 30 -7.99 15.40 -1.06
C ALA A 30 -6.68 14.99 -1.76
N ARG A 31 -6.70 13.89 -2.55
CA ARG A 31 -5.55 13.46 -3.34
C ARG A 31 -5.07 14.56 -4.29
N ALA A 32 -6.00 15.15 -5.04
CA ALA A 32 -5.66 16.22 -5.98
C ALA A 32 -5.03 17.42 -5.25
N LEU A 33 -5.65 17.90 -4.19
CA LEU A 33 -5.19 19.07 -3.43
C LEU A 33 -3.87 18.80 -2.68
N PHE A 34 -3.69 17.62 -2.09
CA PHE A 34 -2.43 17.27 -1.42
C PHE A 34 -1.26 17.17 -2.40
N LEU A 35 -1.49 16.66 -3.61
CA LEU A 35 -0.45 16.59 -4.65
C LEU A 35 -0.12 17.96 -5.24
N GLU A 36 -1.12 18.85 -5.39
CA GLU A 36 -0.95 20.19 -5.94
C GLU A 36 -0.33 21.15 -4.92
N ARG A 37 -0.83 21.19 -3.68
CA ARG A 37 -0.54 22.24 -2.68
C ARG A 37 0.23 21.74 -1.47
N GLY A 38 0.37 20.44 -1.31
CA GLY A 38 0.91 19.79 -0.12
C GLY A 38 -0.11 19.68 1.01
N TYR A 39 0.25 18.89 2.03
CA TYR A 39 -0.63 18.63 3.19
C TYR A 39 -0.92 19.88 4.00
N ALA A 40 0.10 20.70 4.29
CA ALA A 40 -0.02 21.87 5.18
C ALA A 40 -1.00 22.92 4.61
N ALA A 41 -0.90 23.23 3.31
CA ALA A 41 -1.71 24.24 2.65
C ALA A 41 -3.13 23.78 2.26
N THR A 42 -3.43 22.49 2.40
CA THR A 42 -4.77 21.96 2.11
C THR A 42 -5.65 22.04 3.35
N THR A 43 -6.87 22.58 3.21
CA THR A 43 -7.86 22.67 4.29
C THR A 43 -9.04 21.73 4.02
N ILE A 44 -9.83 21.42 5.07
CA ILE A 44 -11.06 20.61 4.93
C ILE A 44 -12.10 21.36 4.09
N GLU A 45 -12.16 22.68 4.19
CA GLU A 45 -13.04 23.54 3.39
C GLU A 45 -12.71 23.39 1.90
N ALA A 46 -11.44 23.48 1.52
CA ALA A 46 -11.02 23.29 0.12
C ALA A 46 -11.33 21.87 -0.40
N ILE A 47 -11.19 20.86 0.45
CA ILE A 47 -11.59 19.47 0.10
C ILE A 47 -13.11 19.36 -0.05
N SER A 48 -13.87 19.98 0.83
CA SER A 48 -15.31 20.04 0.78
C SER A 48 -15.81 20.68 -0.52
N ASP A 49 -15.25 21.84 -0.86
CA ASP A 49 -15.61 22.57 -2.08
C ASP A 49 -15.32 21.74 -3.35
N LEU A 50 -14.14 21.10 -3.40
CA LEU A 50 -13.77 20.30 -4.57
C LEU A 50 -14.54 18.98 -4.68
N SER A 51 -14.94 18.38 -3.55
CA SER A 51 -15.67 17.10 -3.52
C SER A 51 -17.19 17.24 -3.61
N ASP A 52 -17.73 18.44 -3.51
CA ASP A 52 -19.17 18.72 -3.35
C ASP A 52 -19.79 17.96 -2.14
N VAL A 53 -18.98 17.76 -1.08
CA VAL A 53 -19.43 17.12 0.17
C VAL A 53 -19.34 18.11 1.32
N PRO A 54 -20.46 18.44 2.00
CA PRO A 54 -20.47 19.45 3.07
C PRO A 54 -19.43 19.17 4.18
N PRO A 55 -18.76 20.20 4.75
CA PRO A 55 -17.71 20.04 5.77
C PRO A 55 -18.14 19.18 6.96
N ALA A 56 -19.37 19.36 7.46
CA ALA A 56 -19.92 18.54 8.54
C ALA A 56 -19.96 17.03 8.19
N THR A 57 -20.20 16.71 6.93
CA THR A 57 -20.17 15.33 6.44
C THR A 57 -18.74 14.83 6.33
N VAL A 58 -17.79 15.65 5.85
CA VAL A 58 -16.37 15.32 5.81
C VAL A 58 -15.86 15.00 7.21
N TYR A 59 -16.10 15.87 8.20
CA TYR A 59 -15.73 15.62 9.59
C TYR A 59 -16.36 14.34 10.16
N ARG A 60 -17.64 14.09 9.87
CA ARG A 60 -18.32 12.87 10.31
C ARG A 60 -17.71 11.59 9.70
N LEU A 61 -17.20 11.66 8.46
CA LEU A 61 -16.62 10.52 7.74
C LEU A 61 -15.17 10.22 8.12
N PHE A 62 -14.37 11.25 8.41
CA PHE A 62 -12.91 11.12 8.53
C PHE A 62 -12.33 11.69 9.83
N SER A 63 -13.12 12.41 10.61
CA SER A 63 -12.77 13.08 11.87
C SER A 63 -11.74 14.21 11.72
N SER A 64 -10.77 14.11 10.81
CA SER A 64 -9.72 15.10 10.60
C SER A 64 -9.14 15.03 9.19
N LYS A 65 -8.33 16.04 8.82
CA LYS A 65 -7.54 16.04 7.58
C LYS A 65 -6.56 14.85 7.54
N LEU A 66 -5.97 14.49 8.68
CA LEU A 66 -5.11 13.31 8.79
C LEU A 66 -5.90 12.01 8.57
N GLY A 67 -7.13 11.93 9.05
CA GLY A 67 -8.02 10.79 8.78
C GLY A 67 -8.29 10.60 7.28
N ILE A 68 -8.42 11.70 6.53
CA ILE A 68 -8.54 11.65 5.06
C ILE A 68 -7.23 11.14 4.42
N LEU A 69 -6.06 11.63 4.88
CA LEU A 69 -4.77 11.18 4.37
C LEU A 69 -4.53 9.69 4.66
N LYS A 70 -4.91 9.20 5.85
CA LYS A 70 -4.86 7.78 6.20
C LYS A 70 -5.71 6.93 5.25
N GLU A 71 -6.94 7.36 4.99
CA GLU A 71 -7.83 6.66 4.07
C GLU A 71 -7.30 6.67 2.63
N LEU A 72 -6.79 7.82 2.18
CA LEU A 72 -6.14 7.94 0.86
C LEU A 72 -4.97 6.95 0.73
N PHE A 73 -4.17 6.78 1.77
CA PHE A 73 -3.07 5.84 1.79
C PHE A 73 -3.59 4.39 1.69
N ASN A 74 -4.60 4.03 2.48
CA ASN A 74 -5.20 2.70 2.47
C ASN A 74 -5.79 2.35 1.10
N VAL A 75 -6.55 3.26 0.49
CA VAL A 75 -7.10 3.08 -0.87
C VAL A 75 -5.98 2.93 -1.91
N SER A 76 -4.88 3.68 -1.75
CA SER A 76 -3.72 3.56 -2.65
C SER A 76 -3.01 2.21 -2.55
N ILE A 77 -2.97 1.59 -1.36
CA ILE A 77 -2.45 0.23 -1.16
C ILE A 77 -3.38 -0.79 -1.82
N ALA A 78 -4.67 -0.72 -1.53
CA ALA A 78 -5.66 -1.67 -2.06
C ALA A 78 -5.71 -1.64 -3.60
N GLY A 79 -5.65 -0.46 -4.20
CA GLY A 79 -5.57 -0.24 -5.64
C GLY A 79 -6.88 -0.42 -6.39
N ASP A 80 -7.88 -0.97 -5.74
CA ASP A 80 -9.23 -1.19 -6.25
C ASP A 80 -10.24 -1.21 -5.08
N ASP A 81 -11.53 -1.20 -5.42
CA ASP A 81 -12.64 -1.30 -4.45
C ASP A 81 -12.91 -2.76 -3.99
N GLU A 82 -12.02 -3.71 -4.29
CA GLU A 82 -12.21 -5.10 -3.87
C GLU A 82 -12.04 -5.22 -2.35
N ALA A 83 -13.07 -5.73 -1.69
CA ALA A 83 -13.07 -6.01 -0.24
C ALA A 83 -12.19 -7.22 0.15
N VAL A 84 -11.43 -7.79 -0.80
CA VAL A 84 -10.59 -8.98 -0.60
C VAL A 84 -9.17 -8.55 -0.23
N PRO A 85 -8.67 -8.90 0.98
CA PRO A 85 -7.29 -8.65 1.36
C PRO A 85 -6.29 -9.18 0.32
N LEU A 86 -5.16 -8.49 0.14
CA LEU A 86 -4.20 -8.80 -0.91
C LEU A 86 -3.74 -10.27 -0.86
N GLU A 87 -3.45 -10.79 0.33
CA GLU A 87 -3.02 -12.18 0.58
C GLU A 87 -4.11 -13.22 0.26
N ALA A 88 -5.37 -12.81 0.23
CA ALA A 88 -6.49 -13.68 -0.09
C ALA A 88 -6.81 -13.73 -1.59
N ARG A 89 -6.19 -12.88 -2.40
CA ARG A 89 -6.42 -12.84 -3.86
C ARG A 89 -5.86 -14.09 -4.54
N PRO A 90 -6.55 -14.66 -5.55
CA PRO A 90 -6.16 -15.91 -6.18
C PRO A 90 -4.73 -15.92 -6.73
N HIS A 91 -4.30 -14.84 -7.38
CA HIS A 91 -2.95 -14.72 -7.95
C HIS A 91 -1.85 -14.64 -6.87
N VAL A 92 -2.13 -14.01 -5.70
CA VAL A 92 -1.18 -13.96 -4.59
C VAL A 92 -1.06 -15.34 -3.94
N ARG A 93 -2.19 -16.03 -3.73
CA ARG A 93 -2.18 -17.41 -3.22
C ARG A 93 -1.44 -18.37 -4.15
N ALA A 94 -1.66 -18.25 -5.47
CA ALA A 94 -0.95 -19.05 -6.45
C ALA A 94 0.57 -18.79 -6.40
N LEU A 95 0.96 -17.53 -6.21
CA LEU A 95 2.37 -17.14 -6.06
C LEU A 95 2.99 -17.74 -4.79
N ILE A 96 2.30 -17.65 -3.65
CA ILE A 96 2.77 -18.23 -2.38
C ILE A 96 2.90 -19.76 -2.48
N ALA A 97 2.02 -20.40 -3.23
CA ALA A 97 2.03 -21.86 -3.45
C ALA A 97 3.04 -22.33 -4.52
N ASP A 98 3.68 -21.44 -5.26
CA ASP A 98 4.71 -21.81 -6.25
C ASP A 98 5.93 -22.39 -5.51
N ARG A 99 6.50 -23.47 -6.06
CA ARG A 99 7.67 -24.15 -5.48
C ARG A 99 9.01 -23.55 -5.91
N ASP A 100 8.98 -22.65 -6.89
CA ASP A 100 10.19 -21.96 -7.36
C ASP A 100 10.36 -20.64 -6.60
N PRO A 101 11.35 -20.54 -5.68
CA PRO A 101 11.55 -19.34 -4.89
C PRO A 101 11.94 -18.12 -5.73
N ARG A 102 12.49 -18.31 -6.92
CA ARG A 102 12.82 -17.22 -7.85
C ARG A 102 11.55 -16.63 -8.43
N LYS A 103 10.58 -17.46 -8.80
CA LYS A 103 9.26 -17.01 -9.24
C LYS A 103 8.48 -16.34 -8.12
N GLN A 104 8.55 -16.89 -6.90
CA GLN A 104 7.95 -16.25 -5.73
C GLN A 104 8.48 -14.83 -5.52
N LEU A 105 9.82 -14.65 -5.54
CA LEU A 105 10.41 -13.32 -5.38
C LEU A 105 10.05 -12.38 -6.54
N ALA A 106 10.13 -12.82 -7.77
CA ALA A 106 9.80 -11.99 -8.93
C ALA A 106 8.32 -11.56 -8.91
N GLY A 107 7.41 -12.48 -8.61
CA GLY A 107 6.00 -12.16 -8.50
C GLY A 107 5.67 -11.22 -7.32
N PHE A 108 6.35 -11.41 -6.16
CA PHE A 108 6.24 -10.51 -5.02
C PHE A 108 6.71 -9.09 -5.37
N VAL A 109 7.82 -8.96 -6.09
CA VAL A 109 8.31 -7.66 -6.59
C VAL A 109 7.30 -7.03 -7.56
N GLY A 110 6.72 -7.79 -8.48
CA GLY A 110 5.72 -7.29 -9.42
C GLY A 110 4.48 -6.72 -8.72
N ILE A 111 3.95 -7.46 -7.72
CA ILE A 111 2.83 -6.98 -6.88
C ILE A 111 3.23 -5.70 -6.15
N SER A 112 4.39 -5.70 -5.51
CA SER A 112 4.89 -4.57 -4.71
C SER A 112 5.15 -3.34 -5.57
N ARG A 113 5.67 -3.50 -6.80
CA ARG A 113 5.82 -2.40 -7.76
C ARG A 113 4.47 -1.73 -8.04
N GLY A 114 3.43 -2.52 -8.29
CA GLY A 114 2.09 -1.98 -8.51
C GLY A 114 1.55 -1.18 -7.33
N ILE A 115 1.77 -1.65 -6.10
CA ILE A 115 1.43 -0.92 -4.88
C ILE A 115 2.27 0.36 -4.78
N MET A 116 3.58 0.26 -4.98
CA MET A 116 4.52 1.38 -4.86
C MET A 116 4.20 2.51 -5.82
N ALA A 117 3.87 2.20 -7.07
CA ALA A 117 3.49 3.19 -8.08
C ALA A 117 2.27 4.03 -7.65
N ARG A 118 1.34 3.44 -6.89
CA ARG A 118 0.15 4.14 -6.37
C ARG A 118 0.40 4.88 -5.06
N THR A 119 1.23 4.31 -4.18
CA THR A 119 1.42 4.79 -2.82
C THR A 119 2.55 5.80 -2.68
N GLU A 120 3.58 5.77 -3.52
CA GLU A 120 4.75 6.66 -3.38
C GLU A 120 4.37 8.14 -3.36
N PRO A 121 3.51 8.67 -4.26
CA PRO A 121 3.13 10.08 -4.21
C PRO A 121 2.44 10.48 -2.91
N VAL A 122 1.62 9.57 -2.34
CA VAL A 122 0.91 9.78 -1.08
C VAL A 122 1.86 9.63 0.12
N TYR A 123 2.81 8.70 0.04
CA TYR A 123 3.85 8.50 1.04
C TYR A 123 4.70 9.78 1.22
N ARG A 124 5.08 10.45 0.13
CA ARG A 124 5.80 11.72 0.18
C ARG A 124 5.01 12.83 0.91
N ILE A 125 3.69 12.87 0.70
CA ILE A 125 2.82 13.79 1.42
C ILE A 125 2.86 13.50 2.92
N LEU A 126 2.78 12.22 3.29
CA LEU A 126 2.81 11.78 4.69
C LEU A 126 4.19 12.06 5.34
N VAL A 127 5.29 11.81 4.63
CA VAL A 127 6.65 12.15 5.10
C VAL A 127 6.80 13.65 5.33
N SER A 128 6.31 14.48 4.40
CA SER A 128 6.32 15.94 4.56
C SER A 128 5.46 16.39 5.76
N ALA A 129 4.28 15.81 5.95
CA ALA A 129 3.40 16.12 7.08
C ALA A 129 4.04 15.73 8.42
N ALA A 130 4.69 14.57 8.48
CA ALA A 130 5.35 14.04 9.68
C ALA A 130 6.46 14.94 10.22
N GLY A 131 7.05 15.79 9.39
CA GLY A 131 8.06 16.76 9.81
C GLY A 131 7.53 17.87 10.73
N SER A 132 6.22 18.11 10.77
CA SER A 132 5.60 19.19 11.55
C SER A 132 4.37 18.78 12.37
N ASP A 133 3.88 17.57 12.19
CA ASP A 133 2.65 17.04 12.80
C ASP A 133 2.96 15.71 13.50
N PRO A 134 2.94 15.65 14.85
CA PRO A 134 3.21 14.41 15.60
C PRO A 134 2.25 13.26 15.27
N ASP A 135 0.99 13.53 14.95
CA ASP A 135 0.02 12.51 14.61
C ASP A 135 0.31 11.95 13.20
N ALA A 136 0.79 12.79 12.28
CA ALA A 136 1.28 12.33 10.98
C ALA A 136 2.57 11.50 11.11
N ALA A 137 3.46 11.86 12.04
CA ALA A 137 4.66 11.07 12.34
C ALA A 137 4.29 9.69 12.92
N ALA A 138 3.30 9.62 13.81
CA ALA A 138 2.78 8.36 14.33
C ALA A 138 2.14 7.50 13.23
N LEU A 139 1.39 8.11 12.30
CA LEU A 139 0.83 7.42 11.14
C LEU A 139 1.93 6.88 10.22
N LEU A 140 2.98 7.67 9.94
CA LEU A 140 4.11 7.24 9.13
C LEU A 140 4.82 6.03 9.75
N ALA A 141 5.07 6.06 11.08
CA ALA A 141 5.67 4.96 11.81
C ALA A 141 4.80 3.69 11.74
N GLU A 142 3.48 3.83 11.84
CA GLU A 142 2.53 2.72 11.71
C GLU A 142 2.58 2.10 10.29
N GLN A 143 2.54 2.93 9.24
CA GLN A 143 2.64 2.46 7.86
C GLN A 143 3.98 1.75 7.59
N THR A 144 5.07 2.25 8.17
CA THR A 144 6.38 1.61 8.08
C THR A 144 6.38 0.23 8.74
N ARG A 145 5.80 0.10 9.96
CA ARG A 145 5.67 -1.21 10.63
C ARG A 145 4.83 -2.20 9.83
N GLN A 146 3.68 -1.77 9.29
CA GLN A 146 2.81 -2.63 8.47
C GLN A 146 3.52 -3.12 7.21
N ARG A 147 4.28 -2.23 6.54
CA ARG A 147 5.10 -2.58 5.38
C ARG A 147 6.17 -3.60 5.77
N GLN A 148 6.89 -3.38 6.86
CA GLN A 148 7.92 -4.31 7.36
C GLN A 148 7.33 -5.68 7.66
N GLN A 149 6.17 -5.76 8.32
CA GLN A 149 5.48 -7.02 8.60
C GLN A 149 5.07 -7.75 7.31
N GLY A 150 4.48 -7.04 6.35
CA GLY A 150 4.08 -7.62 5.06
C GLY A 150 5.28 -8.13 4.26
N GLN A 151 6.37 -7.38 4.22
CA GLN A 151 7.60 -7.76 3.54
C GLN A 151 8.35 -8.91 4.25
N GLY A 152 8.32 -8.96 5.58
CA GLY A 152 8.88 -10.06 6.37
C GLY A 152 8.21 -11.40 6.10
N GLY A 153 6.97 -11.41 5.63
CA GLY A 153 6.26 -12.65 5.28
C GLY A 153 6.96 -13.46 4.19
N ILE A 154 7.49 -12.81 3.14
CA ILE A 154 8.21 -13.53 2.09
C ILE A 154 9.56 -14.06 2.59
N ALA A 155 10.28 -13.32 3.45
CA ALA A 155 11.52 -13.78 4.05
C ALA A 155 11.29 -15.05 4.86
N ARG A 156 10.22 -15.11 5.65
CA ARG A 156 9.80 -16.29 6.41
C ARG A 156 9.51 -17.48 5.50
N VAL A 157 8.71 -17.28 4.44
CA VAL A 157 8.40 -18.36 3.46
C VAL A 157 9.68 -18.95 2.88
N LEU A 158 10.65 -18.12 2.52
CA LEU A 158 11.93 -18.59 1.99
C LEU A 158 12.80 -19.31 3.05
N ALA A 159 12.77 -18.82 4.30
CA ALA A 159 13.49 -19.45 5.42
C ALA A 159 12.90 -20.81 5.77
N ASP A 160 11.56 -20.91 5.91
CA ASP A 160 10.84 -22.15 6.19
C ASP A 160 11.05 -23.21 5.10
N ALA A 161 11.17 -22.78 3.85
CA ALA A 161 11.50 -23.65 2.72
C ALA A 161 12.99 -24.06 2.68
N GLY A 162 13.85 -23.49 3.54
CA GLY A 162 15.29 -23.79 3.57
C GLY A 162 16.04 -23.37 2.29
N VAL A 163 15.54 -22.34 1.59
CA VAL A 163 16.08 -21.91 0.28
C VAL A 163 16.92 -20.64 0.35
N LEU A 164 17.04 -20.01 1.53
CA LEU A 164 17.94 -18.87 1.69
C LEU A 164 19.40 -19.29 1.44
N ARG A 165 20.20 -18.35 0.97
CA ARG A 165 21.65 -18.59 0.79
C ARG A 165 22.30 -18.96 2.12
N PRO A 166 23.36 -19.83 2.11
CA PRO A 166 24.06 -20.20 3.33
C PRO A 166 24.55 -18.99 4.13
N GLY A 167 24.27 -18.99 5.43
CA GLY A 167 24.68 -17.93 6.35
C GLY A 167 23.74 -16.72 6.43
N LEU A 168 22.68 -16.67 5.63
CA LEU A 168 21.67 -15.61 5.69
C LEU A 168 20.54 -16.04 6.62
N SER A 169 20.27 -15.25 7.68
CA SER A 169 19.13 -15.46 8.57
C SER A 169 17.82 -14.93 7.96
N GLU A 170 16.66 -15.37 8.50
CA GLU A 170 15.35 -14.79 8.15
C GLU A 170 15.33 -13.28 8.39
N GLY A 171 15.91 -12.82 9.53
CA GLY A 171 15.96 -11.40 9.88
C GLY A 171 16.76 -10.58 8.87
N ASP A 172 17.98 -11.05 8.51
CA ASP A 172 18.79 -10.36 7.50
C ASP A 172 18.11 -10.33 6.13
N ALA A 173 17.42 -11.42 5.76
CA ALA A 173 16.64 -11.45 4.52
C ALA A 173 15.48 -10.45 4.55
N ALA A 174 14.77 -10.33 5.67
CA ALA A 174 13.70 -9.35 5.85
C ALA A 174 14.24 -7.91 5.77
N ASP A 175 15.38 -7.62 6.36
CA ASP A 175 16.03 -6.30 6.33
C ASP A 175 16.49 -5.91 4.91
N ILE A 176 17.09 -6.86 4.17
CA ILE A 176 17.46 -6.66 2.76
C ILE A 176 16.23 -6.34 1.92
N ILE A 177 15.15 -7.11 2.07
CA ILE A 177 13.90 -6.87 1.36
C ILE A 177 13.34 -5.49 1.72
N HIS A 178 13.30 -5.17 3.01
CA HIS A 178 12.76 -3.90 3.51
C HIS A 178 13.52 -2.68 2.97
N ALA A 179 14.85 -2.76 2.93
CA ALA A 179 15.70 -1.69 2.41
C ALA A 179 15.54 -1.51 0.90
N LEU A 180 15.66 -2.59 0.12
CA LEU A 180 15.60 -2.52 -1.34
C LEU A 180 14.21 -2.19 -1.88
N MET A 181 13.15 -2.62 -1.18
CA MET A 181 11.76 -2.36 -1.53
C MET A 181 11.20 -1.13 -0.81
N SER A 182 12.04 -0.18 -0.41
CA SER A 182 11.57 1.06 0.23
C SER A 182 10.99 2.05 -0.79
N PRO A 183 10.04 2.90 -0.38
CA PRO A 183 9.52 3.99 -1.22
C PRO A 183 10.64 4.95 -1.68
N GLU A 184 11.67 5.11 -0.87
CA GLU A 184 12.84 5.95 -1.15
C GLU A 184 13.63 5.41 -2.34
N VAL A 185 13.90 4.10 -2.40
CA VAL A 185 14.59 3.46 -3.53
C VAL A 185 13.74 3.53 -4.79
N TYR A 186 12.43 3.29 -4.68
CA TYR A 186 11.50 3.46 -5.82
C TYR A 186 11.53 4.89 -6.37
N ARG A 187 11.40 5.89 -5.49
CA ARG A 187 11.44 7.30 -5.87
C ARG A 187 12.77 7.66 -6.52
N LEU A 188 13.89 7.25 -5.92
CA LEU A 188 15.22 7.53 -6.45
C LEU A 188 15.39 7.02 -7.89
N LEU A 189 14.93 5.79 -8.17
CA LEU A 189 15.15 5.16 -9.48
C LEU A 189 14.07 5.54 -10.50
N VAL A 190 12.80 5.45 -10.12
CA VAL A 190 11.68 5.73 -11.04
C VAL A 190 11.37 7.21 -11.09
N GLY A 191 11.27 7.89 -9.95
CA GLY A 191 10.95 9.32 -9.88
C GLY A 191 12.11 10.21 -10.33
N ASP A 192 13.25 10.12 -9.65
CA ASP A 192 14.35 11.08 -9.84
C ASP A 192 15.25 10.69 -11.03
N ARG A 193 15.49 9.39 -11.27
CA ARG A 193 16.32 8.90 -12.38
C ARG A 193 15.53 8.55 -13.64
N GLY A 194 14.20 8.61 -13.60
CA GLY A 194 13.33 8.39 -14.74
C GLY A 194 13.35 6.95 -15.29
N TRP A 195 13.65 5.97 -14.45
CA TRP A 195 13.56 4.57 -14.90
C TRP A 195 12.12 4.19 -15.22
N PRO A 196 11.88 3.47 -16.33
CA PRO A 196 10.60 2.82 -16.54
C PRO A 196 10.31 1.86 -15.37
N PRO A 197 9.06 1.77 -14.87
CA PRO A 197 8.69 0.86 -13.78
C PRO A 197 9.08 -0.60 -14.02
N GLU A 198 9.04 -1.06 -15.28
CA GLU A 198 9.42 -2.41 -15.68
C GLU A 198 10.92 -2.65 -15.50
N ARG A 199 11.76 -1.64 -15.76
CA ARG A 199 13.20 -1.70 -15.51
C ARG A 199 13.50 -1.81 -14.02
N TYR A 200 12.78 -1.04 -13.20
CA TYR A 200 12.88 -1.14 -11.75
C TYR A 200 12.51 -2.53 -11.24
N GLU A 201 11.40 -3.09 -11.73
CA GLU A 201 10.95 -4.44 -11.37
C GLU A 201 12.00 -5.51 -11.72
N GLN A 202 12.55 -5.48 -12.92
CA GLN A 202 13.57 -6.42 -13.38
C GLN A 202 14.85 -6.32 -12.53
N TRP A 203 15.32 -5.09 -12.28
CA TRP A 203 16.48 -4.83 -11.44
C TRP A 203 16.28 -5.34 -10.02
N LEU A 204 15.16 -4.98 -9.41
CA LEU A 204 14.85 -5.35 -8.02
C LEU A 204 14.69 -6.87 -7.87
N SER A 205 13.99 -7.52 -8.81
CA SER A 205 13.83 -8.98 -8.81
C SER A 205 15.19 -9.68 -8.91
N GLY A 206 16.05 -9.27 -9.84
CA GLY A 206 17.40 -9.82 -9.99
C GLY A 206 18.23 -9.60 -8.73
N THR A 207 18.24 -8.38 -8.20
CA THR A 207 18.98 -8.03 -6.98
C THR A 207 18.54 -8.85 -5.76
N LEU A 208 17.24 -8.99 -5.52
CA LEU A 208 16.73 -9.81 -4.42
C LEU A 208 17.05 -11.28 -4.60
N ILE A 209 16.92 -11.83 -5.81
CA ILE A 209 17.29 -13.21 -6.12
C ILE A 209 18.78 -13.43 -5.81
N ASP A 210 19.64 -12.54 -6.24
CA ASP A 210 21.09 -12.68 -6.05
C ASP A 210 21.51 -12.50 -4.57
N GLN A 211 20.81 -11.66 -3.82
CA GLN A 211 21.09 -11.44 -2.40
C GLN A 211 20.54 -12.54 -1.50
N LEU A 212 19.38 -13.10 -1.81
CA LEU A 212 18.66 -13.99 -0.90
C LEU A 212 18.83 -15.47 -1.22
N LEU A 213 19.04 -15.84 -2.48
CA LEU A 213 19.07 -17.24 -2.92
C LEU A 213 20.49 -17.68 -3.34
N PRO A 214 20.83 -18.97 -3.18
CA PRO A 214 22.11 -19.49 -3.68
C PRO A 214 22.15 -19.42 -5.21
N PRO A 215 23.36 -19.27 -5.82
CA PRO A 215 23.56 -19.39 -7.25
C PRO A 215 23.02 -20.72 -7.80
N LEU A 216 22.54 -20.74 -9.05
CA LEU A 216 21.95 -21.92 -9.67
C LEU A 216 22.90 -23.15 -9.72
N GLU A 217 24.21 -22.92 -9.78
CA GLU A 217 25.22 -23.99 -9.86
C GLU A 217 25.41 -24.77 -8.56
N GLN A 218 25.09 -24.19 -7.40
CA GLN A 218 25.26 -24.86 -6.10
C GLN A 218 24.14 -25.88 -5.79
N ARG A 219 22.99 -25.80 -6.45
CA ARG A 219 21.86 -26.75 -6.24
C ARG A 219 22.08 -28.13 -6.88
N ARG A 220 23.07 -28.29 -7.81
CA ARG A 220 23.33 -29.58 -8.47
C ARG A 220 24.29 -30.49 -7.68
N ARG A 221 24.85 -30.03 -6.54
CA ARG A 221 25.83 -30.75 -5.75
C ARG A 221 25.40 -31.16 -4.34
N SER A 222 24.15 -30.89 -3.99
CA SER A 222 23.49 -31.34 -2.75
C SER A 222 22.39 -32.35 -3.05
#